data_ef0be0d612a187278649e1c3403adf30
#
_entry.id   ef0be0d612a187278649e1c3403adf30
#
_cell.length_a   1.000
_cell.length_b   1.000
_cell.length_c   1.000
_cell.angle_alpha   90.00
_cell.angle_beta   90.00
_cell.angle_gamma   90.00
#
_symmetry.space_group_name_H-M   'P 1'
#
loop_
_entity.id
_entity.type
_entity.pdbx_description
1 polymer ?
#
loop_
_entity_poly.entity_id
_entity_poly.type
_entity_poly.pdbx_seq_one_letter_code
_entity_poly.pdbx_strand_id
1 'polypeptide(L)'
;MLRLQIFFSFLAFPLLAAGSLAYLFWVRRYRFADLRELRQTYLDHSGPLIVVANHLNMLDSLLIHHALGSVKNYLLHFRLLVWNLPASENFKTTFFLSLYTYLGKCIAVNRSASPEEQRELTHKLSLLVRQGQRLLIFPEGGRSRTGRLDAENWTYGVGRIMIEVPDAQLFCLYLRCRDQSDYGFLPARGSWIEHRFALLA
;
A
#
# COMPACT_ATOMS: atom_id res chain seq x y z
N MET A 1 18.21 -9.84 -5.04
CA MET A 1 17.85 -9.08 -3.82
C MET A 1 16.36 -9.19 -3.47
N LEU A 2 15.40 -8.96 -4.39
CA LEU A 2 13.95 -9.01 -4.06
C LEU A 2 13.46 -10.38 -3.56
N ARG A 3 13.93 -11.49 -4.11
CA ARG A 3 13.55 -12.84 -3.63
C ARG A 3 13.95 -13.08 -2.17
N LEU A 4 15.11 -12.59 -1.78
CA LEU A 4 15.59 -12.68 -0.40
C LEU A 4 14.75 -11.79 0.53
N GLN A 5 14.38 -10.59 0.09
CA GLN A 5 13.46 -9.73 0.82
C GLN A 5 12.08 -10.38 0.99
N ILE A 6 11.51 -10.98 -0.05
CA ILE A 6 10.24 -11.71 0.03
C ILE A 6 10.32 -12.82 1.08
N PHE A 7 11.40 -13.59 1.07
CA PHE A 7 11.61 -14.70 2.04
C PHE A 7 11.63 -14.17 3.48
N PHE A 8 12.46 -13.18 3.78
CA PHE A 8 12.52 -12.62 5.14
C PHE A 8 11.25 -11.88 5.54
N SER A 9 10.59 -11.20 4.60
CA SER A 9 9.29 -10.58 4.84
C SER A 9 8.23 -11.63 5.19
N PHE A 10 8.22 -12.78 4.51
CA PHE A 10 7.29 -13.87 4.82
C PHE A 10 7.52 -14.43 6.22
N LEU A 11 8.77 -14.66 6.61
CA LEU A 11 9.11 -15.15 7.97
C LEU A 11 8.72 -14.13 9.05
N ALA A 12 8.92 -12.84 8.82
CA ALA A 12 8.60 -11.80 9.78
C ALA A 12 7.10 -11.43 9.80
N PHE A 13 6.36 -11.76 8.73
CA PHE A 13 4.98 -11.32 8.55
C PHE A 13 4.04 -11.66 9.71
N PRO A 14 4.04 -12.87 10.31
CA PRO A 14 3.13 -13.17 11.42
C PRO A 14 3.30 -12.22 12.61
N LEU A 15 4.55 -11.90 12.96
CA LEU A 15 4.87 -10.97 14.05
C LEU A 15 4.46 -9.54 13.70
N LEU A 16 4.81 -9.08 12.50
CA LEU A 16 4.44 -7.74 12.03
C LEU A 16 2.93 -7.58 11.93
N ALA A 17 2.22 -8.58 11.45
CA ALA A 17 0.77 -8.59 11.35
C ALA A 17 0.11 -8.57 12.74
N ALA A 18 0.60 -9.39 13.68
CA ALA A 18 0.08 -9.39 15.05
C ALA A 18 0.25 -8.02 15.72
N GLY A 19 1.44 -7.42 15.63
CA GLY A 19 1.70 -6.07 16.15
C GLY A 19 0.83 -5.00 15.50
N SER A 20 0.68 -5.05 14.18
CA SER A 20 -0.17 -4.12 13.43
C SER A 20 -1.64 -4.23 13.81
N LEU A 21 -2.17 -5.46 13.90
CA LEU A 21 -3.56 -5.69 14.31
C LEU A 21 -3.81 -5.28 15.77
N ALA A 22 -2.88 -5.59 16.68
CA ALA A 22 -2.95 -5.14 18.06
C ALA A 22 -2.99 -3.62 18.14
N TYR A 23 -2.13 -2.94 17.38
CA TYR A 23 -2.13 -1.49 17.33
C TYR A 23 -3.45 -0.93 16.77
N LEU A 24 -3.93 -1.43 15.63
CA LEU A 24 -5.15 -0.93 14.99
C LEU A 24 -6.39 -1.17 15.87
N PHE A 25 -6.55 -2.36 16.46
CA PHE A 25 -7.79 -2.75 17.12
C PHE A 25 -7.79 -2.58 18.64
N TRP A 26 -6.67 -2.75 19.33
CA TRP A 26 -6.62 -2.60 20.79
C TRP A 26 -6.19 -1.19 21.21
N VAL A 27 -5.13 -0.66 20.55
CA VAL A 27 -4.62 0.67 20.89
C VAL A 27 -5.49 1.75 20.26
N ARG A 28 -5.69 1.70 18.94
CA ARG A 28 -6.44 2.71 18.19
C ARG A 28 -7.95 2.47 18.17
N ARG A 29 -8.41 1.24 18.38
CA ARG A 29 -9.83 0.83 18.41
C ARG A 29 -10.58 1.16 17.13
N TYR A 30 -9.88 1.08 15.97
CA TYR A 30 -10.50 1.33 14.68
C TYR A 30 -11.54 0.27 14.35
N ARG A 31 -12.57 0.69 13.65
CA ARG A 31 -13.66 -0.16 13.14
C ARG A 31 -13.68 0.01 11.62
N PHE A 32 -14.01 -1.04 10.93
CA PHE A 32 -14.13 -1.01 9.48
C PHE A 32 -15.58 -1.25 9.07
N ALA A 33 -16.00 -0.59 8.00
CA ALA A 33 -17.19 -0.96 7.26
C ALA A 33 -17.05 -2.39 6.70
N ASP A 34 -18.12 -2.97 6.20
CA ASP A 34 -18.10 -4.32 5.64
C ASP A 34 -17.07 -4.43 4.49
N LEU A 35 -16.09 -5.31 4.68
CA LEU A 35 -14.98 -5.51 3.75
C LEU A 35 -15.15 -6.74 2.83
N ARG A 36 -16.30 -7.43 2.87
CA ARG A 36 -16.47 -8.71 2.16
C ARG A 36 -16.33 -8.58 0.66
N GLU A 37 -17.08 -7.67 0.06
CA GLU A 37 -17.06 -7.44 -1.39
C GLU A 37 -15.68 -6.94 -1.86
N LEU A 38 -15.10 -5.97 -1.16
CA LEU A 38 -13.77 -5.45 -1.45
C LEU A 38 -12.73 -6.58 -1.44
N ARG A 39 -12.71 -7.40 -0.38
CA ARG A 39 -11.79 -8.52 -0.25
C ARG A 39 -12.01 -9.57 -1.31
N GLN A 40 -13.24 -9.93 -1.59
CA GLN A 40 -13.57 -10.91 -2.61
C GLN A 40 -13.05 -10.43 -3.97
N THR A 41 -13.41 -9.23 -4.40
CA THR A 41 -12.93 -8.66 -5.68
C THR A 41 -11.41 -8.61 -5.74
N TYR A 42 -10.74 -8.21 -4.64
CA TYR A 42 -9.29 -8.15 -4.60
C TYR A 42 -8.64 -9.53 -4.63
N LEU A 43 -9.15 -10.51 -3.88
CA LEU A 43 -8.54 -11.83 -3.73
C LEU A 43 -8.77 -12.73 -4.95
N ASP A 44 -9.95 -12.63 -5.56
CA ASP A 44 -10.33 -13.45 -6.72
C ASP A 44 -9.67 -12.96 -8.02
N HIS A 45 -9.13 -11.73 -8.01
CA HIS A 45 -8.45 -11.21 -9.19
C HIS A 45 -7.20 -12.04 -9.53
N SER A 46 -7.15 -12.52 -10.77
CA SER A 46 -6.01 -13.23 -11.35
C SER A 46 -5.35 -12.35 -12.42
N GLY A 47 -4.07 -12.13 -12.34
CA GLY A 47 -3.34 -11.32 -13.31
C GLY A 47 -2.58 -10.16 -12.67
N PRO A 48 -1.91 -9.35 -13.50
CA PRO A 48 -1.18 -8.18 -13.04
C PRO A 48 -2.12 -7.15 -12.42
N LEU A 49 -1.82 -6.69 -11.19
CA LEU A 49 -2.67 -5.75 -10.46
C LEU A 49 -1.85 -4.70 -9.72
N ILE A 50 -2.26 -3.45 -9.86
CA ILE A 50 -1.74 -2.32 -9.13
C ILE A 50 -2.85 -1.74 -8.25
N VAL A 51 -2.63 -1.69 -6.94
CA VAL A 51 -3.53 -0.99 -6.01
C VAL A 51 -3.17 0.48 -6.00
N VAL A 52 -4.14 1.32 -6.32
CA VAL A 52 -4.02 2.78 -6.29
C VAL A 52 -4.93 3.30 -5.19
N ALA A 53 -4.38 4.03 -4.25
CA ALA A 53 -5.16 4.52 -3.11
C ALA A 53 -4.86 6.00 -2.80
N ASN A 54 -5.81 6.66 -2.16
CA ASN A 54 -5.60 7.99 -1.58
C ASN A 54 -4.68 7.93 -0.35
N HIS A 55 -4.01 9.04 -0.03
CA HIS A 55 -3.07 9.12 1.10
C HIS A 55 -3.43 10.27 2.05
N LEU A 56 -4.11 9.95 3.14
CA LEU A 56 -4.62 10.95 4.10
C LEU A 56 -3.86 10.96 5.45
N ASN A 57 -3.27 9.81 5.85
CA ASN A 57 -2.63 9.70 7.16
C ASN A 57 -1.46 8.70 7.16
N MET A 58 -0.72 8.63 8.27
CA MET A 58 0.47 7.76 8.40
C MET A 58 0.14 6.26 8.42
N LEU A 59 -1.09 5.89 8.74
CA LEU A 59 -1.48 4.48 8.88
C LEU A 59 -2.13 3.91 7.63
N ASP A 60 -2.29 4.70 6.56
CA ASP A 60 -3.03 4.26 5.37
C ASP A 60 -2.54 2.92 4.84
N SER A 61 -1.23 2.69 4.77
CA SER A 61 -0.69 1.41 4.33
C SER A 61 -1.16 0.24 5.21
N LEU A 62 -1.17 0.40 6.53
CA LEU A 62 -1.64 -0.65 7.45
C LEU A 62 -3.15 -0.87 7.35
N LEU A 63 -3.93 0.22 7.24
CA LEU A 63 -5.37 0.18 7.06
C LEU A 63 -5.73 -0.52 5.74
N ILE A 64 -5.01 -0.20 4.67
CA ILE A 64 -5.19 -0.81 3.34
C ILE A 64 -4.82 -2.30 3.37
N HIS A 65 -3.70 -2.67 3.98
CA HIS A 65 -3.34 -4.09 4.13
C HIS A 65 -4.45 -4.87 4.84
N HIS A 66 -5.01 -4.32 5.92
CA HIS A 66 -6.12 -4.96 6.62
C HIS A 66 -7.40 -4.99 5.76
N ALA A 67 -7.69 -3.93 5.02
CA ALA A 67 -8.87 -3.87 4.16
C ALA A 67 -8.81 -4.91 3.02
N LEU A 68 -7.67 -5.06 2.37
CA LEU A 68 -7.48 -5.94 1.20
C LEU A 68 -7.47 -7.44 1.55
N GLY A 69 -7.05 -7.82 2.75
CA GLY A 69 -6.98 -9.23 3.10
C GLY A 69 -6.79 -9.51 4.59
N SER A 70 -7.06 -10.75 4.97
CA SER A 70 -6.79 -11.26 6.31
C SER A 70 -5.36 -11.81 6.41
N VAL A 71 -4.86 -11.98 7.63
CA VAL A 71 -3.58 -12.66 7.87
C VAL A 71 -3.55 -14.04 7.21
N LYS A 72 -4.65 -14.81 7.30
CA LYS A 72 -4.76 -16.12 6.65
C LYS A 72 -4.58 -16.03 5.14
N ASN A 73 -5.21 -15.05 4.48
CA ASN A 73 -5.07 -14.88 3.03
C ASN A 73 -3.61 -14.64 2.64
N TYR A 74 -2.89 -13.80 3.38
CA TYR A 74 -1.49 -13.48 3.10
C TYR A 74 -0.53 -14.61 3.44
N LEU A 75 -0.80 -15.41 4.48
CA LEU A 75 0.01 -16.60 4.79
C LEU A 75 -0.13 -17.68 3.71
N LEU A 76 -1.32 -17.86 3.15
CA LEU A 76 -1.56 -18.81 2.07
C LEU A 76 -1.04 -18.31 0.72
N HIS A 77 -1.13 -17.01 0.48
CA HIS A 77 -0.79 -16.38 -0.81
C HIS A 77 -0.03 -15.08 -0.59
N PHE A 78 1.24 -15.16 -0.18
CA PHE A 78 2.04 -14.00 0.23
C PHE A 78 2.26 -12.96 -0.88
N ARG A 79 2.11 -13.35 -2.15
CA ARG A 79 2.14 -12.43 -3.30
C ARG A 79 1.03 -11.37 -3.26
N LEU A 80 -0.10 -11.66 -2.59
CA LEU A 80 -1.24 -10.75 -2.44
C LEU A 80 -0.94 -9.60 -1.45
N LEU A 81 0.00 -9.77 -0.53
CA LEU A 81 0.45 -8.66 0.30
C LEU A 81 1.16 -7.64 -0.59
N VAL A 82 0.61 -6.43 -0.67
CA VAL A 82 1.13 -5.39 -1.58
C VAL A 82 2.51 -4.90 -1.17
N TRP A 83 3.32 -4.51 -2.15
CA TRP A 83 4.55 -3.77 -1.93
C TRP A 83 4.24 -2.30 -1.73
N ASN A 84 4.74 -1.70 -0.66
CA ASN A 84 4.66 -0.26 -0.42
C ASN A 84 5.85 0.47 -1.02
N LEU A 85 5.63 1.72 -1.40
CA LEU A 85 6.62 2.59 -2.03
C LEU A 85 6.87 3.85 -1.19
N PRO A 86 7.42 3.73 0.03
CA PRO A 86 7.72 4.90 0.86
C PRO A 86 8.86 5.73 0.27
N ALA A 87 8.83 7.04 0.56
CA ALA A 87 9.94 7.93 0.21
C ALA A 87 11.22 7.50 0.92
N SER A 88 12.36 7.59 0.22
CA SER A 88 13.67 7.14 0.72
C SER A 88 14.12 7.82 1.99
N GLU A 89 13.69 9.06 2.21
CA GLU A 89 13.95 9.83 3.43
C GLU A 89 13.37 9.14 4.67
N ASN A 90 12.23 8.47 4.53
CA ASN A 90 11.58 7.73 5.60
C ASN A 90 12.28 6.40 5.92
N PHE A 91 13.07 5.87 4.98
CA PHE A 91 13.81 4.62 5.16
C PHE A 91 15.07 4.76 6.00
N LYS A 92 15.70 5.94 5.96
CA LYS A 92 17.05 6.17 6.50
C LYS A 92 17.09 6.74 7.92
N THR A 93 15.94 6.86 8.60
CA THR A 93 15.86 7.56 9.90
C THR A 93 16.47 6.77 11.06
N THR A 94 16.19 5.46 11.14
CA THR A 94 16.75 4.57 12.16
C THR A 94 16.91 3.15 11.63
N PHE A 95 17.84 2.37 12.22
CA PHE A 95 18.02 0.95 11.88
C PHE A 95 16.71 0.15 12.02
N PHE A 96 15.99 0.34 13.11
CA PHE A 96 14.73 -0.38 13.36
C PHE A 96 13.65 -0.06 12.34
N LEU A 97 13.53 1.21 11.94
CA LEU A 97 12.56 1.60 10.92
C LEU A 97 12.96 1.06 9.54
N SER A 98 14.25 1.08 9.22
CA SER A 98 14.77 0.48 7.97
C SER A 98 14.50 -1.02 7.94
N LEU A 99 14.71 -1.73 9.04
CA LEU A 99 14.42 -3.17 9.15
C LEU A 99 12.92 -3.45 9.04
N TYR A 100 12.09 -2.67 9.75
CA TYR A 100 10.63 -2.80 9.69
C TYR A 100 10.09 -2.60 8.27
N THR A 101 10.54 -1.54 7.59
CA THR A 101 10.12 -1.26 6.22
C THR A 101 10.63 -2.32 5.24
N TYR A 102 11.86 -2.79 5.40
CA TYR A 102 12.40 -3.89 4.59
C TYR A 102 11.56 -5.17 4.74
N LEU A 103 11.27 -5.56 5.97
CA LEU A 103 10.46 -6.75 6.28
C LEU A 103 8.98 -6.55 5.94
N GLY A 104 8.49 -5.31 5.88
CA GLY A 104 7.14 -4.94 5.48
C GLY A 104 6.90 -4.88 3.97
N LYS A 105 7.75 -5.50 3.14
CA LYS A 105 7.67 -5.42 1.66
C LYS A 105 7.65 -3.98 1.16
N CYS A 106 8.62 -3.18 1.56
CA CYS A 106 8.77 -1.81 1.07
C CYS A 106 9.93 -1.69 0.08
N ILE A 107 9.75 -0.85 -0.93
CA ILE A 107 10.80 -0.41 -1.85
C ILE A 107 10.91 1.11 -1.71
N ALA A 108 12.08 1.59 -1.29
CA ALA A 108 12.33 3.01 -1.14
C ALA A 108 12.29 3.73 -2.49
N VAL A 109 11.58 4.85 -2.55
CA VAL A 109 11.49 5.71 -3.74
C VAL A 109 12.24 7.01 -3.48
N ASN A 110 13.27 7.27 -4.27
CA ASN A 110 13.92 8.58 -4.30
C ASN A 110 13.12 9.52 -5.20
N ARG A 111 12.51 10.55 -4.61
CA ARG A 111 11.70 11.52 -5.35
C ARG A 111 12.54 12.49 -6.18
N SER A 112 13.80 12.68 -5.80
CA SER A 112 14.78 13.52 -6.52
C SER A 112 15.69 12.70 -7.43
N ALA A 113 15.29 11.47 -7.77
CA ALA A 113 16.05 10.57 -8.63
C ALA A 113 16.18 11.13 -10.06
N SER A 114 17.30 10.85 -10.71
CA SER A 114 17.48 11.15 -12.12
C SER A 114 16.45 10.42 -13.00
N PRO A 115 16.23 10.87 -14.24
CA PRO A 115 15.35 10.17 -15.17
C PRO A 115 15.74 8.70 -15.39
N GLU A 116 17.02 8.38 -15.39
CA GLU A 116 17.54 7.03 -15.51
C GLU A 116 17.16 6.17 -14.30
N GLU A 117 17.40 6.66 -13.09
CA GLU A 117 17.04 5.96 -11.85
C GLU A 117 15.51 5.75 -11.75
N GLN A 118 14.72 6.73 -12.22
CA GLN A 118 13.26 6.61 -12.29
C GLN A 118 12.83 5.51 -13.27
N ARG A 119 13.48 5.40 -14.43
CA ARG A 119 13.21 4.32 -15.41
C ARG A 119 13.58 2.95 -14.84
N GLU A 120 14.76 2.83 -14.22
CA GLU A 120 15.18 1.58 -13.56
C GLU A 120 14.20 1.14 -12.48
N LEU A 121 13.73 2.09 -11.64
CA LEU A 121 12.71 1.81 -10.64
C LEU A 121 11.40 1.36 -11.30
N THR A 122 10.93 2.08 -12.32
CA THR A 122 9.72 1.71 -13.07
C THR A 122 9.83 0.30 -13.62
N HIS A 123 10.94 -0.01 -14.30
CA HIS A 123 11.18 -1.35 -14.84
C HIS A 123 11.18 -2.44 -13.76
N LYS A 124 11.84 -2.18 -12.63
CA LYS A 124 11.85 -3.09 -11.48
C LYS A 124 10.44 -3.34 -10.92
N LEU A 125 9.62 -2.30 -10.81
CA LEU A 125 8.22 -2.41 -10.34
C LEU A 125 7.36 -3.17 -11.35
N SER A 126 7.53 -2.89 -12.64
CA SER A 126 6.83 -3.58 -13.73
C SER A 126 7.15 -5.08 -13.74
N LEU A 127 8.41 -5.46 -13.52
CA LEU A 127 8.79 -6.88 -13.38
C LEU A 127 8.11 -7.55 -12.18
N LEU A 128 7.96 -6.86 -11.05
CA LEU A 128 7.23 -7.39 -9.90
C LEU A 128 5.77 -7.65 -10.24
N VAL A 129 5.11 -6.69 -10.91
CA VAL A 129 3.70 -6.82 -11.32
C VAL A 129 3.53 -8.00 -12.29
N ARG A 130 4.41 -8.14 -13.29
CA ARG A 130 4.42 -9.29 -14.22
C ARG A 130 4.62 -10.63 -13.51
N GLN A 131 5.34 -10.66 -12.40
CA GLN A 131 5.56 -11.85 -11.57
C GLN A 131 4.38 -12.14 -10.60
N GLY A 132 3.26 -11.44 -10.74
CA GLY A 132 2.08 -11.60 -9.91
C GLY A 132 2.21 -11.00 -8.51
N GLN A 133 3.23 -10.17 -8.27
CA GLN A 133 3.29 -9.33 -7.07
C GLN A 133 2.37 -8.14 -7.25
N ARG A 134 1.81 -7.63 -6.16
CA ARG A 134 0.92 -6.47 -6.18
C ARG A 134 1.63 -5.25 -5.58
N LEU A 135 1.42 -4.09 -6.16
CA LEU A 135 1.97 -2.81 -5.68
C LEU A 135 0.87 -2.00 -5.03
N LEU A 136 1.22 -1.21 -4.03
CA LEU A 136 0.39 -0.12 -3.50
C LEU A 136 1.05 1.22 -3.84
N ILE A 137 0.35 2.02 -4.60
CA ILE A 137 0.81 3.34 -5.04
C ILE A 137 -0.18 4.40 -4.59
N PHE A 138 0.35 5.46 -3.99
CA PHE A 138 -0.38 6.68 -3.69
C PHE A 138 -0.07 7.70 -4.79
N PRO A 139 -0.98 7.93 -5.75
CA PRO A 139 -0.70 8.79 -6.91
C PRO A 139 -0.47 10.25 -6.53
N GLU A 140 -0.96 10.68 -5.38
CA GLU A 140 -0.71 12.00 -4.81
C GLU A 140 0.79 12.26 -4.50
N GLY A 141 1.62 11.20 -4.52
CA GLY A 141 3.06 11.32 -4.23
C GLY A 141 3.39 11.76 -2.80
N GLY A 142 2.41 12.06 -1.99
CA GLY A 142 2.52 12.48 -0.59
C GLY A 142 1.17 12.44 0.10
N ARG A 143 1.16 12.72 1.40
CA ARG A 143 -0.10 12.82 2.15
C ARG A 143 -0.80 14.13 1.82
N SER A 144 -2.10 14.07 1.53
CA SER A 144 -2.93 15.25 1.40
C SER A 144 -2.85 16.12 2.66
N ARG A 145 -2.68 17.42 2.49
CA ARG A 145 -2.64 18.40 3.59
C ARG A 145 -4.00 18.97 3.93
N THR A 146 -5.01 18.65 3.14
CA THR A 146 -6.40 19.14 3.31
C THR A 146 -7.33 18.09 3.91
N GLY A 147 -6.84 16.86 4.18
CA GLY A 147 -7.67 15.73 4.60
C GLY A 147 -8.62 15.22 3.52
N ARG A 148 -8.43 15.67 2.27
CA ARG A 148 -9.21 15.27 1.09
C ARG A 148 -8.29 14.74 0.00
N LEU A 149 -8.83 13.93 -0.91
CA LEU A 149 -8.10 13.50 -2.10
C LEU A 149 -7.62 14.71 -2.91
N ASP A 150 -6.33 14.75 -3.21
CA ASP A 150 -5.73 15.72 -4.12
C ASP A 150 -5.66 15.10 -5.53
N ALA A 151 -6.63 15.44 -6.37
CA ALA A 151 -6.69 14.93 -7.74
C ALA A 151 -5.91 15.80 -8.75
N GLU A 152 -5.44 16.99 -8.35
CA GLU A 152 -4.77 17.93 -9.25
C GLU A 152 -3.27 17.64 -9.38
N ASN A 153 -2.66 17.05 -8.36
CA ASN A 153 -1.21 16.86 -8.25
C ASN A 153 -0.78 15.38 -8.36
N TRP A 154 -1.41 14.61 -9.23
CA TRP A 154 -1.08 13.19 -9.38
C TRP A 154 0.24 12.98 -10.11
N THR A 155 1.01 12.02 -9.61
CA THR A 155 2.28 11.60 -10.22
C THR A 155 2.05 10.58 -11.34
N TYR A 156 2.93 10.59 -12.34
CA TYR A 156 2.83 9.69 -13.51
C TYR A 156 3.35 8.27 -13.24
N GLY A 157 3.71 7.90 -12.00
CA GLY A 157 4.30 6.61 -11.68
C GLY A 157 3.45 5.41 -12.09
N VAL A 158 2.15 5.47 -11.83
CA VAL A 158 1.19 4.40 -12.21
C VAL A 158 1.14 4.25 -13.72
N GLY A 159 0.95 5.35 -14.46
CA GLY A 159 0.87 5.32 -15.93
C GLY A 159 2.13 4.78 -16.58
N ARG A 160 3.32 5.09 -16.05
CA ARG A 160 4.58 4.54 -16.56
C ARG A 160 4.66 3.01 -16.40
N ILE A 161 4.20 2.46 -15.27
CA ILE A 161 4.15 1.01 -15.06
C ILE A 161 3.13 0.38 -16.00
N MET A 162 1.95 0.99 -16.20
CA MET A 162 0.92 0.47 -17.11
C MET A 162 1.38 0.46 -18.58
N ILE A 163 2.20 1.41 -19.02
CA ILE A 163 2.82 1.38 -20.35
C ILE A 163 3.71 0.15 -20.51
N GLU A 164 4.46 -0.23 -19.47
CA GLU A 164 5.31 -1.43 -19.50
C GLU A 164 4.52 -2.73 -19.30
N VAL A 165 3.37 -2.68 -18.61
CA VAL A 165 2.51 -3.83 -18.30
C VAL A 165 1.08 -3.52 -18.75
N PRO A 166 0.79 -3.55 -20.08
CA PRO A 166 -0.50 -3.09 -20.61
C PRO A 166 -1.71 -3.94 -20.17
N ASP A 167 -1.47 -5.17 -19.74
CA ASP A 167 -2.48 -6.09 -19.20
C ASP A 167 -2.71 -5.91 -17.69
N ALA A 168 -2.01 -4.97 -17.04
CA ALA A 168 -2.25 -4.69 -15.64
C ALA A 168 -3.57 -3.93 -15.45
N GLN A 169 -4.34 -4.38 -14.45
CA GLN A 169 -5.54 -3.68 -14.01
C GLN A 169 -5.25 -2.81 -12.79
N LEU A 170 -6.07 -1.78 -12.59
CA LEU A 170 -6.01 -0.90 -11.44
C LEU A 170 -7.10 -1.25 -10.44
N PHE A 171 -6.70 -1.58 -9.22
CA PHE A 171 -7.62 -1.66 -8.09
C PHE A 171 -7.60 -0.30 -7.36
N CYS A 172 -8.56 0.55 -7.72
CA CYS A 172 -8.69 1.88 -7.12
C CYS A 172 -9.39 1.74 -5.77
N LEU A 173 -8.74 2.19 -4.70
CA LEU A 173 -9.27 2.13 -3.34
C LEU A 173 -9.27 3.52 -2.70
N TYR A 174 -10.44 4.01 -2.36
CA TYR A 174 -10.59 5.19 -1.51
C TYR A 174 -10.89 4.76 -0.08
N LEU A 175 -10.08 5.21 0.86
CA LEU A 175 -10.17 4.84 2.27
C LEU A 175 -10.15 6.09 3.13
N ARG A 176 -11.13 6.24 4.02
CA ARG A 176 -11.29 7.43 4.85
C ARG A 176 -11.92 7.11 6.19
N CYS A 177 -11.56 7.89 7.20
CA CYS A 177 -12.31 7.90 8.45
C CYS A 177 -13.59 8.73 8.29
N ARG A 178 -14.72 8.20 8.80
CA ARG A 178 -16.02 8.89 8.71
C ARG A 178 -15.96 10.32 9.21
N ASP A 179 -15.31 10.53 10.34
CA ASP A 179 -15.25 11.81 11.03
C ASP A 179 -14.02 12.66 10.65
N GLN A 180 -13.31 12.31 9.59
CA GLN A 180 -12.13 13.06 9.17
C GLN A 180 -12.56 14.31 8.38
N SER A 181 -12.46 15.48 8.99
CA SER A 181 -12.75 16.78 8.36
C SER A 181 -11.51 17.45 7.76
N ASP A 182 -10.36 17.25 8.40
CA ASP A 182 -9.12 17.94 8.09
C ASP A 182 -7.91 17.00 8.02
N TYR A 183 -6.74 17.58 7.70
CA TYR A 183 -5.47 16.88 7.80
C TYR A 183 -5.23 16.39 9.24
N GLY A 184 -4.91 15.12 9.36
CA GLY A 184 -4.51 14.51 10.63
C GLY A 184 -3.35 13.56 10.43
N PHE A 185 -2.39 13.57 11.38
CA PHE A 185 -1.28 12.62 11.35
C PHE A 185 -1.78 11.17 11.50
N LEU A 186 -2.75 10.98 12.38
CA LEU A 186 -3.43 9.72 12.64
C LEU A 186 -4.94 9.94 12.71
N PRO A 187 -5.76 8.97 12.27
CA PRO A 187 -7.19 9.01 12.53
C PRO A 187 -7.48 9.06 14.03
N ALA A 188 -8.58 9.67 14.43
CA ALA A 188 -9.01 9.69 15.83
C ALA A 188 -9.20 8.26 16.38
N ARG A 189 -8.95 8.05 17.68
CA ARG A 189 -9.15 6.75 18.31
C ARG A 189 -10.62 6.35 18.25
N GLY A 190 -10.90 5.11 17.86
CA GLY A 190 -12.26 4.60 17.72
C GLY A 190 -12.96 4.94 16.41
N SER A 191 -12.27 5.64 15.48
CA SER A 191 -12.85 6.02 14.20
C SER A 191 -13.35 4.82 13.39
N TRP A 192 -14.42 5.05 12.64
CA TRP A 192 -14.89 4.16 11.60
C TRP A 192 -14.15 4.44 10.29
N ILE A 193 -13.62 3.38 9.70
CA ILE A 193 -12.95 3.42 8.41
C ILE A 193 -13.95 3.00 7.34
N GLU A 194 -14.25 3.91 6.44
CA GLU A 194 -15.11 3.70 5.28
C GLU A 194 -14.25 3.53 4.02
N HIS A 195 -14.77 2.81 3.06
CA HIS A 195 -14.09 2.58 1.81
C HIS A 195 -15.03 2.66 0.61
N ARG A 196 -14.46 2.96 -0.53
CA ARG A 196 -15.04 2.75 -1.87
C ARG A 196 -13.95 2.17 -2.75
N PHE A 197 -14.31 1.31 -3.68
CA PHE A 197 -13.34 0.73 -4.60
C PHE A 197 -13.93 0.54 -5.99
N ALA A 198 -13.03 0.44 -6.98
CA ALA A 198 -13.35 0.08 -8.35
C ALA A 198 -12.19 -0.72 -8.94
N LEU A 199 -12.49 -1.69 -9.79
CA LEU A 199 -11.52 -2.39 -10.61
C LEU A 199 -11.62 -1.83 -12.03
N LEU A 200 -10.50 -1.30 -12.54
CA LEU A 200 -10.41 -0.68 -13.87
C LEU A 200 -9.47 -1.50 -14.75
N ALA A 201 -9.88 -1.70 -15.99
CA ALA A 201 -9.09 -2.37 -17.03
C ALA A 201 -8.16 -1.39 -17.71
#